data_42b5c52231dd4b3e3e9d2859aca7c16c
#
_entry.id   42b5c52231dd4b3e3e9d2859aca7c16c
#
_cell.length_a   1.000
_cell.length_b   1.000
_cell.length_c   1.000
_cell.angle_alpha   90.00
_cell.angle_beta   90.00
_cell.angle_gamma   90.00
#
_symmetry.space_group_name_H-M   'P 1'
#
loop_
_entity.id
_entity.type
_entity.pdbx_description
1 polymer ?
#
loop_
_entity_poly.entity_id
_entity_poly.type
_entity_poly.pdbx_seq_one_letter_code
_entity_poly.pdbx_strand_id
1 'polypeptide(L)'
;MFMFWFAFGFGFAFGFAFGFAFGFAFGFGFAFAAIKFKQLALANEKELSVCVLEKGAEVGAHILSGNVFEPRAFDELFPDVDKSEVLDGEGNSVFNTPVEEDKFLFLTSEEKAAPAIPNALLPSQLHNEGNYVISLGQLCRWMGAQAEELGVEIYAGFAASEVLYDESNAVKGIATRDVGIGKDGKPKDTFERGIELHARQTVFCEGARGSCSEELIKKFGLREANSAQPQTYGLGVKEVWEVDLEKNENFRPGFVQHTIGWPLQDHPLSKTFGGSFLYHQAPNRVLLGFVVGLDYENPYLSPYKEFQRWKHHPEVSKYLEGGACVSYGARVLNEGGLHSIPKLTFPGGILAGCSAGFLNSVKIKGSHTAIKSGIVAAEAIYEELSKDEESFVGVNFEINAEDKPKEIVSYQENMETSWVYEELKAVRNCHAAFHYGFLPGMMYAGVAAHVLRGNEPWTLSNASEDSDKTKPASAFQEINYPKPDGVFSFDLLTNLQRSGTYHTDDQPAHLRIKPECGSKAWKDSIATYDGPEQNFCPAGVYEYVIDDGETEKRLQINAQNCVHCKCCSIKMPHQYINWTVPEGGGGPQYQLM
;
A
#
# COMPACT_ATOMS: atom_id res chain seq x y z
N MET A 1 -15.87 -27.41 -49.65
CA MET A 1 -14.97 -27.49 -50.83
C MET A 1 -14.20 -26.19 -50.92
N PHE A 2 -12.92 -26.30 -50.92
CA PHE A 2 -11.79 -25.33 -50.93
C PHE A 2 -11.39 -24.73 -49.57
N MET A 3 -10.36 -25.41 -49.00
CA MET A 3 -9.29 -24.90 -48.15
C MET A 3 -8.42 -23.95 -48.97
N PHE A 4 -7.94 -22.86 -48.36
CA PHE A 4 -6.61 -22.30 -48.70
C PHE A 4 -5.84 -21.96 -47.42
N TRP A 5 -4.78 -22.71 -47.21
CA TRP A 5 -3.64 -22.42 -46.36
C TRP A 5 -2.81 -21.31 -47.01
N PHE A 6 -2.48 -20.27 -46.21
CA PHE A 6 -1.24 -19.54 -46.49
C PHE A 6 -0.55 -19.25 -45.14
N ALA A 7 0.50 -20.04 -44.93
CA ALA A 7 1.55 -19.69 -44.00
C ALA A 7 2.46 -18.67 -44.69
N PHE A 8 2.60 -17.48 -44.15
CA PHE A 8 3.74 -16.61 -44.41
C PHE A 8 4.22 -16.05 -43.07
N GLY A 9 5.38 -16.57 -42.66
CA GLY A 9 6.20 -15.91 -41.66
C GLY A 9 6.77 -14.62 -42.24
N PHE A 10 6.32 -13.51 -41.67
CA PHE A 10 7.03 -12.25 -41.73
C PHE A 10 6.88 -11.62 -40.34
N GLY A 11 7.99 -11.59 -39.61
CA GLY A 11 8.09 -10.78 -38.41
C GLY A 11 7.92 -9.30 -38.77
N PHE A 12 6.71 -8.82 -38.61
CA PHE A 12 6.45 -7.39 -38.50
C PHE A 12 6.24 -7.09 -37.02
N ALA A 13 7.24 -6.42 -36.43
CA ALA A 13 7.05 -5.69 -35.20
C ALA A 13 6.05 -4.56 -35.47
N PHE A 14 4.74 -4.85 -35.32
CA PHE A 14 3.75 -3.81 -35.21
C PHE A 14 3.82 -3.27 -33.76
N GLY A 15 4.59 -2.22 -33.58
CA GLY A 15 4.41 -1.32 -32.47
C GLY A 15 3.04 -0.65 -32.62
N PHE A 16 2.01 -1.20 -32.00
CA PHE A 16 0.76 -0.47 -31.84
C PHE A 16 1.02 0.62 -30.81
N ALA A 17 1.32 1.82 -31.26
CA ALA A 17 1.30 3.02 -30.45
C ALA A 17 -0.17 3.38 -30.23
N PHE A 18 -0.79 2.89 -29.17
CA PHE A 18 -2.06 3.42 -28.71
C PHE A 18 -1.79 4.75 -28.02
N GLY A 19 -2.21 5.85 -28.63
CA GLY A 19 -2.14 7.17 -28.03
C GLY A 19 -3.27 7.32 -27.00
N PHE A 20 -2.97 7.05 -25.73
CA PHE A 20 -3.91 7.31 -24.64
C PHE A 20 -3.72 8.74 -24.14
N ALA A 21 -4.84 9.42 -23.84
CA ALA A 21 -4.79 10.69 -23.13
C ALA A 21 -4.19 10.50 -21.73
N PHE A 22 -4.25 9.26 -21.18
CA PHE A 22 -3.78 8.87 -19.85
C PHE A 22 -3.25 7.43 -19.80
N GLY A 23 -2.18 7.23 -19.01
CA GLY A 23 -1.69 5.94 -18.55
C GLY A 23 -1.55 5.93 -17.02
N PHE A 24 -1.91 4.83 -16.35
CA PHE A 24 -1.85 4.69 -14.90
C PHE A 24 -1.10 3.42 -14.51
N ALA A 25 -0.27 3.53 -13.48
CA ALA A 25 0.30 2.39 -12.76
C ALA A 25 -0.29 2.31 -11.35
N PHE A 26 -0.56 1.12 -10.87
CA PHE A 26 -1.56 0.73 -9.88
C PHE A 26 -1.38 1.16 -8.44
N GLY A 27 -2.51 1.49 -7.85
CA GLY A 27 -2.80 1.65 -6.43
C GLY A 27 -4.23 2.15 -6.23
N PHE A 28 -4.80 2.07 -5.00
CA PHE A 28 -6.18 2.45 -4.71
C PHE A 28 -6.62 3.82 -5.25
N GLY A 29 -5.70 4.80 -5.34
CA GLY A 29 -6.04 6.17 -5.78
C GLY A 29 -6.33 6.33 -7.28
N PHE A 30 -6.00 5.35 -8.14
CA PHE A 30 -6.06 5.55 -9.58
C PHE A 30 -7.47 5.37 -10.19
N ALA A 31 -8.27 4.42 -9.71
CA ALA A 31 -9.64 4.22 -10.21
C ALA A 31 -10.45 5.51 -10.09
N PHE A 32 -10.22 6.26 -9.02
CA PHE A 32 -10.88 7.53 -8.78
C PHE A 32 -10.47 8.62 -9.77
N ALA A 33 -9.17 8.69 -10.12
CA ALA A 33 -8.70 9.63 -11.12
C ALA A 33 -9.27 9.29 -12.50
N ALA A 34 -9.27 8.01 -12.89
CA ALA A 34 -9.81 7.55 -14.16
C ALA A 34 -11.32 7.82 -14.27
N ILE A 35 -12.09 7.46 -13.23
CA ILE A 35 -13.55 7.70 -13.16
C ILE A 35 -13.84 9.20 -13.24
N LYS A 36 -13.23 10.02 -12.37
CA LYS A 36 -13.45 11.46 -12.35
C LYS A 36 -13.13 12.11 -13.69
N PHE A 37 -12.02 11.69 -14.31
CA PHE A 37 -11.63 12.23 -15.62
C PHE A 37 -12.65 11.88 -16.70
N LYS A 38 -13.13 10.63 -16.74
CA LYS A 38 -14.17 10.22 -17.69
C LYS A 38 -15.50 10.90 -17.42
N GLN A 39 -15.89 11.12 -16.14
CA GLN A 39 -17.07 11.91 -15.78
C GLN A 39 -16.96 13.34 -16.34
N LEU A 40 -15.79 14.00 -16.20
CA LEU A 40 -15.55 15.34 -16.75
C LEU A 40 -15.58 15.35 -18.27
N ALA A 41 -14.98 14.36 -18.92
CA ALA A 41 -14.96 14.24 -20.36
C ALA A 41 -16.38 14.08 -20.93
N LEU A 42 -17.17 13.16 -20.35
CA LEU A 42 -18.56 12.93 -20.77
C LEU A 42 -19.46 14.14 -20.52
N ALA A 43 -19.33 14.82 -19.37
CA ALA A 43 -20.09 16.02 -19.06
C ALA A 43 -19.83 17.18 -20.04
N ASN A 44 -18.68 17.16 -20.72
CA ASN A 44 -18.29 18.17 -21.71
C ASN A 44 -18.30 17.61 -23.14
N GLU A 45 -18.95 16.48 -23.38
CA GLU A 45 -19.10 15.84 -24.70
C GLU A 45 -17.75 15.59 -25.40
N LYS A 46 -16.70 15.25 -24.62
CA LYS A 46 -15.35 14.96 -25.13
C LYS A 46 -15.10 13.46 -25.09
N GLU A 47 -14.59 12.92 -26.19
CA GLU A 47 -14.14 11.54 -26.29
C GLU A 47 -12.64 11.45 -25.97
N LEU A 48 -12.30 10.99 -24.77
CA LEU A 48 -10.93 10.87 -24.29
C LEU A 48 -10.64 9.44 -23.85
N SER A 49 -9.54 8.87 -24.33
CA SER A 49 -9.11 7.52 -23.97
C SER A 49 -8.38 7.53 -22.63
N VAL A 50 -8.74 6.58 -21.77
CA VAL A 50 -8.12 6.36 -20.46
C VAL A 50 -7.78 4.88 -20.34
N CYS A 51 -6.53 4.60 -20.04
CA CYS A 51 -6.01 3.25 -19.85
C CYS A 51 -5.47 3.08 -18.43
N VAL A 52 -5.66 1.89 -17.90
CA VAL A 52 -5.29 1.51 -16.54
C VAL A 52 -4.58 0.17 -16.54
N LEU A 53 -3.43 0.09 -15.87
CA LEU A 53 -2.71 -1.16 -15.67
C LEU A 53 -2.88 -1.69 -14.25
N GLU A 54 -3.20 -2.97 -14.09
CA GLU A 54 -3.21 -3.70 -12.83
C GLU A 54 -2.23 -4.86 -12.86
N LYS A 55 -1.30 -4.84 -11.90
CA LYS A 55 -0.33 -5.91 -11.73
C LYS A 55 -0.96 -7.22 -11.22
N GLY A 56 -1.98 -7.13 -10.37
CA GLY A 56 -2.74 -8.28 -9.87
C GLY A 56 -3.49 -8.98 -10.99
N ALA A 57 -3.86 -10.25 -10.77
CA ALA A 57 -4.65 -11.02 -11.73
C ALA A 57 -6.02 -10.40 -12.01
N GLU A 58 -6.55 -9.65 -11.05
CA GLU A 58 -7.81 -8.91 -11.14
C GLU A 58 -7.74 -7.62 -10.30
N VAL A 59 -8.64 -6.69 -10.57
CA VAL A 59 -8.77 -5.47 -9.78
C VAL A 59 -9.07 -5.82 -8.31
N GLY A 60 -8.30 -5.24 -7.39
CA GLY A 60 -8.47 -5.47 -5.96
C GLY A 60 -7.71 -6.66 -5.37
N ALA A 61 -7.13 -7.56 -6.20
CA ALA A 61 -6.43 -8.76 -5.70
C ALA A 61 -5.26 -8.47 -4.74
N HIS A 62 -4.58 -7.35 -4.91
CA HIS A 62 -3.45 -6.95 -4.07
C HIS A 62 -3.82 -5.92 -2.98
N ILE A 63 -5.08 -5.60 -2.81
CA ILE A 63 -5.53 -4.57 -1.87
C ILE A 63 -5.64 -5.16 -0.46
N LEU A 64 -4.98 -4.51 0.50
CA LEU A 64 -5.06 -4.76 1.92
C LEU A 64 -5.25 -3.45 2.66
N SER A 65 -6.24 -3.37 3.52
CA SER A 65 -6.63 -2.17 4.26
C SER A 65 -6.98 -2.48 5.72
N GLY A 66 -6.96 -1.45 6.57
CA GLY A 66 -7.50 -1.50 7.93
C GLY A 66 -9.02 -1.62 8.00
N ASN A 67 -9.74 -1.44 6.89
CA ASN A 67 -11.18 -1.66 6.71
C ASN A 67 -12.14 -0.61 7.34
N VAL A 68 -11.73 0.30 8.21
CA VAL A 68 -12.60 1.43 8.57
C VAL A 68 -12.47 2.52 7.52
N PHE A 69 -13.53 2.71 6.77
CA PHE A 69 -13.60 3.59 5.60
C PHE A 69 -14.36 4.87 5.92
N GLU A 70 -13.75 6.01 5.65
CA GLU A 70 -14.39 7.31 5.70
C GLU A 70 -14.98 7.67 4.33
N PRO A 71 -16.31 7.87 4.22
CA PRO A 71 -16.96 7.98 2.91
C PRO A 71 -16.82 9.35 2.24
N ARG A 72 -16.33 10.38 2.91
CA ARG A 72 -16.29 11.76 2.44
C ARG A 72 -15.86 11.91 0.98
N ALA A 73 -14.71 11.36 0.62
CA ALA A 73 -14.20 11.50 -0.73
C ALA A 73 -14.92 10.61 -1.75
N PHE A 74 -15.47 9.47 -1.31
CA PHE A 74 -16.35 8.64 -2.11
C PHE A 74 -17.64 9.40 -2.47
N ASP A 75 -18.24 10.07 -1.49
CA ASP A 75 -19.46 10.88 -1.70
C ASP A 75 -19.19 12.10 -2.61
N GLU A 76 -17.97 12.66 -2.60
CA GLU A 76 -17.56 13.71 -3.56
C GLU A 76 -17.46 13.16 -5.00
N LEU A 77 -17.07 11.90 -5.20
CA LEU A 77 -16.94 11.29 -6.53
C LEU A 77 -18.27 10.77 -7.06
N PHE A 78 -19.12 10.25 -6.18
CA PHE A 78 -20.38 9.62 -6.48
C PHE A 78 -21.53 10.24 -5.65
N PRO A 79 -21.85 11.52 -5.88
CA PRO A 79 -22.82 12.24 -5.05
C PRO A 79 -24.25 11.68 -5.14
N ASP A 80 -24.58 11.00 -6.23
CA ASP A 80 -25.92 10.46 -6.50
C ASP A 80 -26.04 8.94 -6.25
N VAL A 81 -24.96 8.28 -5.82
CA VAL A 81 -24.95 6.84 -5.58
C VAL A 81 -25.41 6.51 -4.16
N ASP A 82 -26.49 5.73 -4.04
CA ASP A 82 -26.85 5.14 -2.76
C ASP A 82 -25.86 4.04 -2.37
N LYS A 83 -25.26 4.15 -1.20
CA LYS A 83 -24.29 3.17 -0.68
C LYS A 83 -24.85 1.75 -0.58
N SER A 84 -26.17 1.60 -0.47
CA SER A 84 -26.83 0.28 -0.48
C SER A 84 -26.75 -0.41 -1.86
N GLU A 85 -26.54 0.34 -2.93
CA GLU A 85 -26.41 -0.15 -4.31
C GLU A 85 -24.97 -0.49 -4.70
N VAL A 86 -24.00 -0.17 -3.84
CA VAL A 86 -22.59 -0.54 -4.04
C VAL A 86 -22.41 -2.00 -3.63
N LEU A 87 -22.59 -2.90 -4.58
CA LEU A 87 -22.66 -4.33 -4.31
C LEU A 87 -21.32 -5.04 -4.53
N ASP A 88 -21.04 -6.03 -3.69
CA ASP A 88 -19.94 -6.98 -3.88
C ASP A 88 -20.34 -8.08 -4.91
N GLY A 89 -19.40 -9.00 -5.20
CA GLY A 89 -19.66 -10.10 -6.14
C GLY A 89 -20.72 -11.11 -5.68
N GLU A 90 -21.18 -11.04 -4.43
CA GLU A 90 -22.23 -11.89 -3.85
C GLU A 90 -23.58 -11.17 -3.77
N GLY A 91 -23.64 -9.90 -4.16
CA GLY A 91 -24.85 -9.07 -4.13
C GLY A 91 -25.13 -8.42 -2.78
N ASN A 92 -24.17 -8.41 -1.84
CA ASN A 92 -24.30 -7.69 -0.58
C ASN A 92 -23.73 -6.28 -0.74
N SER A 93 -24.32 -5.30 -0.03
CA SER A 93 -23.74 -3.96 -0.03
C SER A 93 -22.36 -3.98 0.65
N VAL A 94 -21.37 -3.37 -0.01
CA VAL A 94 -20.03 -3.15 0.54
C VAL A 94 -20.09 -2.27 1.80
N PHE A 95 -21.09 -1.39 1.88
CA PHE A 95 -21.32 -0.46 3.01
C PHE A 95 -22.35 -0.98 4.03
N ASN A 96 -22.51 -2.30 4.15
CA ASN A 96 -23.52 -2.92 5.03
C ASN A 96 -23.20 -2.85 6.53
N THR A 97 -22.04 -2.35 6.91
CA THR A 97 -21.59 -2.36 8.31
C THR A 97 -21.15 -0.95 8.75
N PRO A 98 -22.09 -0.05 9.08
CA PRO A 98 -21.75 1.25 9.68
C PRO A 98 -21.09 1.03 11.05
N VAL A 99 -20.19 1.95 11.44
CA VAL A 99 -19.59 1.94 12.78
C VAL A 99 -20.63 2.37 13.82
N GLU A 100 -20.89 1.49 14.79
CA GLU A 100 -21.85 1.71 15.86
C GLU A 100 -21.19 1.93 17.23
N GLU A 101 -20.05 1.27 17.47
CA GLU A 101 -19.31 1.37 18.74
C GLU A 101 -17.82 1.52 18.46
N ASP A 102 -17.19 2.52 19.08
CA ASP A 102 -15.76 2.80 18.96
C ASP A 102 -15.09 2.71 20.33
N LYS A 103 -14.05 1.87 20.44
CA LYS A 103 -13.35 1.59 21.69
C LYS A 103 -11.85 1.76 21.50
N PHE A 104 -11.20 2.52 22.38
CA PHE A 104 -9.76 2.69 22.40
C PHE A 104 -9.18 2.22 23.73
N LEU A 105 -8.23 1.26 23.69
CA LEU A 105 -7.64 0.64 24.86
C LEU A 105 -6.12 0.86 24.91
N PHE A 106 -5.64 1.01 26.14
CA PHE A 106 -4.23 0.89 26.46
C PHE A 106 -3.99 -0.46 27.15
N LEU A 107 -3.25 -1.36 26.48
CA LEU A 107 -2.87 -2.66 27.04
C LEU A 107 -1.63 -2.48 27.91
N THR A 108 -1.77 -2.77 29.20
CA THR A 108 -0.70 -2.54 30.19
C THR A 108 0.21 -3.75 30.39
N SER A 109 -0.26 -4.92 30.03
CA SER A 109 0.49 -6.20 30.07
C SER A 109 -0.21 -7.24 29.21
N GLU A 110 0.30 -8.44 29.19
CA GLU A 110 -0.27 -9.58 28.46
C GLU A 110 -1.71 -9.92 28.85
N GLU A 111 -2.11 -9.64 30.09
CA GLU A 111 -3.43 -10.00 30.62
C GLU A 111 -4.30 -8.78 30.98
N LYS A 112 -3.75 -7.58 30.97
CA LYS A 112 -4.41 -6.40 31.53
C LYS A 112 -4.47 -5.23 30.55
N ALA A 113 -5.61 -4.59 30.54
CA ALA A 113 -5.83 -3.31 29.89
C ALA A 113 -6.20 -2.23 30.94
N ALA A 114 -5.82 -0.99 30.67
CA ALA A 114 -6.40 0.16 31.37
C ALA A 114 -7.88 0.30 30.99
N PRO A 115 -8.69 1.02 31.78
CA PRO A 115 -10.05 1.37 31.38
C PRO A 115 -10.04 2.03 29.99
N ALA A 116 -11.09 1.76 29.19
CA ALA A 116 -11.23 2.36 27.87
C ALA A 116 -11.12 3.89 27.94
N ILE A 117 -10.37 4.47 27.02
CA ILE A 117 -10.24 5.93 26.94
C ILE A 117 -11.56 6.48 26.38
N PRO A 118 -12.27 7.36 27.10
CA PRO A 118 -13.49 7.96 26.59
C PRO A 118 -13.23 8.73 25.28
N ASN A 119 -14.12 8.60 24.30
CA ASN A 119 -14.00 9.28 23.00
C ASN A 119 -13.78 10.80 23.14
N ALA A 120 -14.39 11.43 24.14
CA ALA A 120 -14.20 12.87 24.39
C ALA A 120 -12.74 13.27 24.73
N LEU A 121 -11.90 12.32 25.14
CA LEU A 121 -10.48 12.52 25.43
C LEU A 121 -9.58 12.14 24.26
N LEU A 122 -10.12 11.46 23.24
CA LEU A 122 -9.40 11.13 22.03
C LEU A 122 -9.42 12.30 21.05
N PRO A 123 -8.36 12.47 20.23
CA PRO A 123 -8.40 13.37 19.10
C PRO A 123 -9.63 13.09 18.20
N SER A 124 -10.31 14.12 17.73
CA SER A 124 -11.47 13.95 16.85
C SER A 124 -11.16 13.13 15.58
N GLN A 125 -9.91 13.12 15.14
CA GLN A 125 -9.46 12.31 14.01
C GLN A 125 -9.50 10.80 14.28
N LEU A 126 -9.51 10.37 15.54
CA LEU A 126 -9.66 8.96 15.92
C LEU A 126 -11.12 8.50 16.03
N HIS A 127 -12.07 9.42 15.97
CA HIS A 127 -13.48 9.07 16.03
C HIS A 127 -13.93 8.42 14.71
N ASN A 128 -14.73 7.36 14.83
CA ASN A 128 -15.19 6.57 13.68
C ASN A 128 -16.68 6.67 13.41
N GLU A 129 -17.39 7.53 14.11
CA GLU A 129 -18.81 7.82 13.84
C GLU A 129 -19.02 8.28 12.39
N GLY A 130 -20.00 7.70 11.68
CA GLY A 130 -20.24 7.97 10.27
C GLY A 130 -19.35 7.23 9.29
N ASN A 131 -18.40 6.43 9.77
CA ASN A 131 -17.56 5.56 8.95
C ASN A 131 -18.19 4.16 8.79
N TYR A 132 -17.62 3.34 7.92
CA TYR A 132 -18.09 1.98 7.63
C TYR A 132 -16.93 0.98 7.76
N VAL A 133 -17.24 -0.22 8.25
CA VAL A 133 -16.32 -1.36 8.16
C VAL A 133 -16.55 -2.07 6.83
N ILE A 134 -15.59 -2.01 5.92
CA ILE A 134 -15.71 -2.54 4.55
C ILE A 134 -14.54 -3.45 4.17
N SER A 135 -14.69 -4.23 3.11
CA SER A 135 -13.55 -4.76 2.35
C SER A 135 -13.17 -3.77 1.26
N LEU A 136 -11.96 -3.22 1.35
CA LEU A 136 -11.48 -2.28 0.35
C LEU A 136 -11.26 -2.95 -1.01
N GLY A 137 -10.90 -4.24 -1.00
CA GLY A 137 -10.77 -5.02 -2.24
C GLY A 137 -12.09 -5.14 -2.99
N GLN A 138 -13.21 -5.36 -2.28
CA GLN A 138 -14.54 -5.40 -2.89
C GLN A 138 -14.98 -4.04 -3.43
N LEU A 139 -14.71 -2.96 -2.68
CA LEU A 139 -14.94 -1.60 -3.19
C LEU A 139 -14.14 -1.32 -4.47
N CYS A 140 -12.87 -1.77 -4.53
CA CYS A 140 -12.06 -1.62 -5.74
C CYS A 140 -12.65 -2.36 -6.94
N ARG A 141 -13.18 -3.57 -6.75
CA ARG A 141 -13.83 -4.32 -7.84
C ARG A 141 -15.06 -3.60 -8.37
N TRP A 142 -15.92 -3.13 -7.47
CA TRP A 142 -17.09 -2.32 -7.86
C TRP A 142 -16.68 -1.08 -8.64
N MET A 143 -15.67 -0.36 -8.18
CA MET A 143 -15.17 0.82 -8.89
C MET A 143 -14.51 0.49 -10.23
N GLY A 144 -13.85 -0.66 -10.33
CA GLY A 144 -13.34 -1.15 -11.62
C GLY A 144 -14.47 -1.31 -12.63
N ALA A 145 -15.58 -1.93 -12.24
CA ALA A 145 -16.76 -2.04 -13.10
C ALA A 145 -17.34 -0.67 -13.48
N GLN A 146 -17.43 0.27 -12.53
CA GLN A 146 -17.86 1.64 -12.84
C GLN A 146 -16.92 2.37 -13.81
N ALA A 147 -15.62 2.15 -13.69
CA ALA A 147 -14.64 2.71 -14.62
C ALA A 147 -14.82 2.14 -16.04
N GLU A 148 -15.01 0.83 -16.17
CA GLU A 148 -15.25 0.14 -17.46
C GLU A 148 -16.57 0.61 -18.10
N GLU A 149 -17.65 0.81 -17.33
CA GLU A 149 -18.91 1.36 -17.80
C GLU A 149 -18.76 2.79 -18.38
N LEU A 150 -17.82 3.58 -17.83
CA LEU A 150 -17.46 4.90 -18.35
C LEU A 150 -16.51 4.85 -19.55
N GLY A 151 -16.10 3.65 -20.00
CA GLY A 151 -15.18 3.44 -21.11
C GLY A 151 -13.71 3.63 -20.74
N VAL A 152 -13.32 3.29 -19.51
CA VAL A 152 -11.91 3.15 -19.12
C VAL A 152 -11.43 1.75 -19.52
N GLU A 153 -10.28 1.66 -20.16
CA GLU A 153 -9.65 0.38 -20.51
C GLU A 153 -8.79 -0.12 -19.33
N ILE A 154 -9.17 -1.24 -18.71
CA ILE A 154 -8.45 -1.82 -17.58
C ILE A 154 -7.70 -3.07 -18.01
N TYR A 155 -6.38 -3.08 -17.88
CA TYR A 155 -5.51 -4.20 -18.19
C TYR A 155 -5.01 -4.86 -16.90
N ALA A 156 -5.78 -5.83 -16.38
CA ALA A 156 -5.37 -6.65 -15.24
C ALA A 156 -4.34 -7.72 -15.68
N GLY A 157 -3.40 -8.05 -14.80
CA GLY A 157 -2.29 -8.97 -15.10
C GLY A 157 -1.11 -8.30 -15.81
N PHE A 158 -1.13 -6.99 -16.01
CA PHE A 158 -0.03 -6.26 -16.64
C PHE A 158 0.71 -5.40 -15.62
N ALA A 159 2.00 -5.65 -15.47
CA ALA A 159 2.84 -4.95 -14.50
C ALA A 159 3.67 -3.86 -15.20
N ALA A 160 3.48 -2.59 -14.82
CA ALA A 160 4.38 -1.51 -15.22
C ALA A 160 5.78 -1.76 -14.62
N SER A 161 6.80 -1.83 -15.46
CA SER A 161 8.16 -2.14 -15.07
C SER A 161 9.18 -1.07 -15.39
N GLU A 162 8.89 -0.22 -16.36
CA GLU A 162 9.79 0.85 -16.83
C GLU A 162 9.00 2.12 -17.09
N VAL A 163 9.60 3.26 -16.78
CA VAL A 163 9.08 4.58 -17.15
C VAL A 163 9.73 4.99 -18.48
N LEU A 164 8.91 5.41 -19.42
CA LEU A 164 9.37 5.86 -20.73
C LEU A 164 9.55 7.39 -20.72
N TYR A 165 10.66 7.85 -21.28
CA TYR A 165 11.01 9.26 -21.36
C TYR A 165 11.15 9.72 -22.81
N ASP A 166 10.83 10.97 -23.06
CA ASP A 166 11.14 11.62 -24.33
C ASP A 166 12.57 12.21 -24.36
N GLU A 167 12.94 12.85 -25.46
CA GLU A 167 14.27 13.48 -25.62
C GLU A 167 14.52 14.62 -24.62
N SER A 168 13.47 15.22 -24.07
CA SER A 168 13.56 16.28 -23.04
C SER A 168 13.60 15.73 -21.61
N ASN A 169 13.62 14.40 -21.43
CA ASN A 169 13.44 13.67 -20.17
C ASN A 169 12.06 13.84 -19.52
N ALA A 170 11.03 14.27 -20.24
CA ALA A 170 9.67 14.21 -19.76
C ALA A 170 9.12 12.78 -19.85
N VAL A 171 8.23 12.40 -18.94
CA VAL A 171 7.55 11.10 -18.99
C VAL A 171 6.59 11.09 -20.15
N LYS A 172 6.73 10.12 -21.06
CA LYS A 172 5.84 9.91 -22.21
C LYS A 172 4.97 8.65 -22.07
N GLY A 173 5.09 7.93 -20.96
CA GLY A 173 4.35 6.69 -20.71
C GLY A 173 5.13 5.68 -19.88
N ILE A 174 4.71 4.43 -19.98
CA ILE A 174 5.33 3.29 -19.28
C ILE A 174 5.48 2.09 -20.23
N ALA A 175 6.40 1.19 -19.89
CA ALA A 175 6.44 -0.14 -20.51
C ALA A 175 6.07 -1.23 -19.50
N THR A 176 5.35 -2.25 -19.98
CA THR A 176 5.08 -3.45 -19.18
C THR A 176 6.29 -4.37 -19.20
N ARG A 177 6.34 -5.30 -18.26
CA ARG A 177 7.41 -6.30 -18.20
C ARG A 177 7.26 -7.33 -19.31
N ASP A 178 8.39 -7.82 -19.84
CA ASP A 178 8.43 -9.05 -20.63
C ASP A 178 7.94 -10.24 -19.80
N VAL A 179 7.15 -11.12 -20.38
CA VAL A 179 6.62 -12.33 -19.75
C VAL A 179 7.20 -13.58 -20.42
N GLY A 180 7.13 -14.73 -19.75
CA GLY A 180 7.65 -15.97 -20.30
C GLY A 180 9.19 -16.06 -20.31
N ILE A 181 9.87 -15.44 -19.33
CA ILE A 181 11.30 -15.61 -19.11
C ILE A 181 11.52 -16.66 -18.03
N GLY A 182 12.37 -17.65 -18.28
CA GLY A 182 12.75 -18.69 -17.34
C GLY A 182 13.67 -18.20 -16.20
N LYS A 183 13.83 -18.99 -15.15
CA LYS A 183 14.79 -18.72 -14.04
C LYS A 183 16.22 -18.50 -14.53
N ASP A 184 16.61 -19.14 -15.62
CA ASP A 184 17.93 -19.00 -16.24
C ASP A 184 18.09 -17.70 -17.06
N GLY A 185 17.05 -16.87 -17.11
CA GLY A 185 17.03 -15.61 -17.85
C GLY A 185 16.77 -15.76 -19.35
N LYS A 186 16.46 -16.96 -19.84
CA LYS A 186 16.19 -17.20 -21.25
C LYS A 186 14.69 -17.16 -21.56
N PRO A 187 14.33 -16.74 -22.79
CA PRO A 187 12.95 -16.81 -23.27
C PRO A 187 12.45 -18.26 -23.32
N LYS A 188 11.23 -18.49 -22.85
CA LYS A 188 10.46 -19.73 -23.00
C LYS A 188 9.65 -19.69 -24.31
N ASP A 189 8.99 -20.80 -24.65
CA ASP A 189 8.08 -20.85 -25.80
C ASP A 189 6.87 -19.88 -25.64
N THR A 190 6.57 -19.49 -24.41
CA THR A 190 5.52 -18.52 -24.06
C THR A 190 6.05 -17.10 -23.90
N PHE A 191 7.23 -16.80 -24.42
CA PHE A 191 7.81 -15.48 -24.30
C PHE A 191 7.00 -14.45 -25.09
N GLU A 192 6.61 -13.39 -24.43
CA GLU A 192 6.01 -12.20 -25.02
C GLU A 192 6.76 -10.96 -24.53
N ARG A 193 7.10 -10.09 -25.46
CA ARG A 193 7.72 -8.82 -25.12
C ARG A 193 6.72 -7.89 -24.47
N GLY A 194 7.14 -7.14 -23.46
CA GLY A 194 6.37 -6.07 -22.87
C GLY A 194 5.97 -5.01 -23.90
N ILE A 195 4.83 -4.38 -23.67
CA ILE A 195 4.28 -3.34 -24.55
C ILE A 195 4.57 -1.95 -23.97
N GLU A 196 4.80 -1.00 -24.84
CA GLU A 196 4.90 0.41 -24.48
C GLU A 196 3.51 1.07 -24.57
N LEU A 197 3.12 1.75 -23.51
CA LEU A 197 1.89 2.54 -23.46
C LEU A 197 2.27 4.01 -23.33
N HIS A 198 1.98 4.76 -24.37
CA HIS A 198 2.30 6.17 -24.47
C HIS A 198 1.09 6.99 -24.02
N ALA A 199 1.31 8.05 -23.25
CA ALA A 199 0.27 8.92 -22.73
C ALA A 199 0.76 10.36 -22.64
N ARG A 200 -0.16 11.32 -22.80
CA ARG A 200 0.14 12.75 -22.58
C ARG A 200 0.42 13.05 -21.12
N GLN A 201 -0.27 12.35 -20.24
CA GLN A 201 -0.06 12.42 -18.80
C GLN A 201 -0.12 11.01 -18.18
N THR A 202 0.73 10.74 -17.22
CA THR A 202 0.75 9.48 -16.49
C THR A 202 0.57 9.75 -14.99
N VAL A 203 -0.42 9.12 -14.37
CA VAL A 203 -0.67 9.21 -12.93
C VAL A 203 -0.11 7.97 -12.25
N PHE A 204 0.81 8.14 -11.33
CA PHE A 204 1.45 7.05 -10.59
C PHE A 204 0.79 6.88 -9.22
N CYS A 205 0.02 5.80 -9.09
CA CYS A 205 -0.73 5.43 -7.88
C CYS A 205 -0.37 4.03 -7.40
N GLU A 206 0.91 3.66 -7.42
CA GLU A 206 1.41 2.31 -7.12
C GLU A 206 1.38 1.92 -5.63
N GLY A 207 0.86 2.80 -4.79
CA GLY A 207 0.86 2.62 -3.34
C GLY A 207 2.23 2.93 -2.71
N ALA A 208 2.39 2.55 -1.44
CA ALA A 208 3.64 2.77 -0.70
C ALA A 208 4.81 2.05 -1.37
N ARG A 209 5.91 2.75 -1.63
CA ARG A 209 7.13 2.23 -2.30
C ARG A 209 6.84 1.67 -3.70
N GLY A 210 6.01 2.33 -4.49
CA GLY A 210 5.80 2.01 -5.90
C GLY A 210 7.11 1.97 -6.67
N SER A 211 7.30 1.01 -7.58
CA SER A 211 8.60 0.82 -8.25
C SER A 211 8.94 1.96 -9.19
N CYS A 212 7.98 2.37 -10.03
CA CYS A 212 8.14 3.52 -10.92
C CYS A 212 8.14 4.84 -10.11
N SER A 213 7.30 4.93 -9.07
CA SER A 213 7.22 6.11 -8.20
C SER A 213 8.56 6.41 -7.51
N GLU A 214 9.25 5.39 -6.98
CA GLU A 214 10.57 5.57 -6.35
C GLU A 214 11.65 5.99 -7.36
N GLU A 215 11.59 5.45 -8.58
CA GLU A 215 12.47 5.88 -9.69
C GLU A 215 12.27 7.36 -10.00
N LEU A 216 11.01 7.78 -10.18
CA LEU A 216 10.63 9.15 -10.50
C LEU A 216 11.00 10.13 -9.40
N ILE A 217 10.72 9.78 -8.14
CA ILE A 217 11.11 10.59 -6.98
C ILE A 217 12.61 10.86 -7.00
N LYS A 218 13.41 9.83 -7.26
CA LYS A 218 14.87 9.95 -7.32
C LYS A 218 15.33 10.71 -8.57
N LYS A 219 14.79 10.38 -9.75
CA LYS A 219 15.21 10.96 -11.04
C LYS A 219 14.96 12.46 -11.11
N PHE A 220 13.79 12.90 -10.63
CA PHE A 220 13.41 14.32 -10.66
C PHE A 220 13.76 15.07 -9.36
N GLY A 221 14.39 14.40 -8.38
CA GLY A 221 14.73 15.04 -7.10
C GLY A 221 13.52 15.58 -6.36
N LEU A 222 12.39 14.84 -6.38
CA LEU A 222 11.10 15.37 -5.92
C LEU A 222 11.05 15.62 -4.41
N ARG A 223 11.85 14.89 -3.62
CA ARG A 223 11.97 15.14 -2.17
C ARG A 223 12.71 16.44 -1.90
N GLU A 224 13.84 16.64 -2.55
CA GLU A 224 14.66 17.84 -2.45
C GLU A 224 13.91 19.07 -2.93
N ALA A 225 13.16 18.93 -4.05
CA ALA A 225 12.38 20.03 -4.62
C ALA A 225 11.27 20.53 -3.69
N ASN A 226 10.71 19.66 -2.83
CA ASN A 226 9.71 20.02 -1.82
C ASN A 226 10.30 20.14 -0.40
N SER A 227 11.61 20.08 -0.23
CA SER A 227 12.26 20.03 1.09
C SER A 227 11.66 18.94 2.00
N ALA A 228 11.24 17.82 1.41
CA ALA A 228 10.58 16.75 2.12
C ALA A 228 11.58 15.94 2.95
N GLN A 229 11.17 15.58 4.17
CA GLN A 229 11.90 14.68 5.04
C GLN A 229 11.88 13.24 4.50
N PRO A 230 12.81 12.36 4.94
CA PRO A 230 12.71 10.95 4.65
C PRO A 230 11.33 10.39 5.02
N GLN A 231 10.76 9.54 4.16
CA GLN A 231 9.52 8.86 4.46
C GLN A 231 9.77 7.78 5.51
N THR A 232 8.86 7.65 6.46
CA THR A 232 8.83 6.54 7.40
C THR A 232 7.62 5.65 7.11
N TYR A 233 7.74 4.38 7.45
CA TYR A 233 6.75 3.38 7.08
C TYR A 233 6.37 2.51 8.27
N GLY A 234 5.12 2.02 8.26
CA GLY A 234 4.68 0.93 9.12
C GLY A 234 4.47 -0.36 8.32
N LEU A 235 4.70 -1.50 8.94
CA LEU A 235 4.26 -2.78 8.40
C LEU A 235 2.94 -3.17 9.06
N GLY A 236 1.87 -3.18 8.30
CA GLY A 236 0.58 -3.73 8.72
C GLY A 236 0.51 -5.22 8.39
N VAL A 237 0.19 -6.03 9.40
CA VAL A 237 -0.14 -7.44 9.28
C VAL A 237 -1.61 -7.61 9.61
N LYS A 238 -2.36 -8.38 8.82
CA LYS A 238 -3.81 -8.50 8.95
C LYS A 238 -4.27 -9.94 8.84
N GLU A 239 -5.30 -10.29 9.61
CA GLU A 239 -6.08 -11.51 9.48
C GLU A 239 -7.58 -11.20 9.38
N VAL A 240 -8.31 -12.04 8.65
CA VAL A 240 -9.77 -12.07 8.65
C VAL A 240 -10.20 -13.40 9.28
N TRP A 241 -11.09 -13.31 10.25
CA TRP A 241 -11.67 -14.44 10.93
C TRP A 241 -13.16 -14.51 10.67
N GLU A 242 -13.68 -15.70 10.46
CA GLU A 242 -15.13 -15.97 10.48
C GLU A 242 -15.48 -16.64 11.80
N VAL A 243 -16.46 -16.08 12.52
CA VAL A 243 -16.87 -16.56 13.83
C VAL A 243 -18.23 -17.20 13.77
N ASP A 244 -18.43 -18.22 14.61
CA ASP A 244 -19.71 -18.89 14.80
C ASP A 244 -20.56 -18.05 15.76
N LEU A 245 -21.62 -17.45 15.25
CA LEU A 245 -22.50 -16.55 16.00
C LEU A 245 -23.25 -17.26 17.15
N GLU A 246 -23.41 -18.58 17.09
CA GLU A 246 -24.02 -19.35 18.19
C GLU A 246 -23.05 -19.56 19.36
N LYS A 247 -21.72 -19.47 19.09
CA LYS A 247 -20.67 -19.69 20.09
C LYS A 247 -20.01 -18.42 20.55
N ASN A 248 -20.08 -17.35 19.77
CA ASN A 248 -19.42 -16.08 20.08
C ASN A 248 -20.43 -14.98 20.38
N GLU A 249 -20.84 -14.88 21.65
CA GLU A 249 -21.76 -13.84 22.15
C GLU A 249 -21.15 -12.42 22.12
N ASN A 250 -19.84 -12.29 21.91
CA ASN A 250 -19.13 -11.02 21.89
C ASN A 250 -19.17 -10.34 20.52
N PHE A 251 -19.58 -11.06 19.45
CA PHE A 251 -19.64 -10.48 18.11
C PHE A 251 -20.76 -9.45 17.98
N ARG A 252 -20.43 -8.26 17.45
CA ARG A 252 -21.37 -7.15 17.22
C ARG A 252 -20.97 -6.42 15.94
N PRO A 253 -21.72 -6.51 14.84
CA PRO A 253 -21.41 -5.75 13.62
C PRO A 253 -21.27 -4.25 13.93
N GLY A 254 -20.30 -3.58 13.31
CA GLY A 254 -20.04 -2.16 13.55
C GLY A 254 -19.21 -1.85 14.80
N PHE A 255 -18.79 -2.86 15.57
CA PHE A 255 -17.85 -2.66 16.67
C PHE A 255 -16.43 -2.44 16.14
N VAL A 256 -15.81 -1.37 16.62
CA VAL A 256 -14.44 -0.96 16.27
C VAL A 256 -13.62 -0.85 17.55
N GLN A 257 -12.48 -1.52 17.61
CA GLN A 257 -11.54 -1.43 18.74
C GLN A 257 -10.13 -1.15 18.24
N HIS A 258 -9.50 -0.13 18.81
CA HIS A 258 -8.08 0.13 18.64
C HIS A 258 -7.34 -0.14 19.95
N THR A 259 -6.11 -0.67 19.85
CA THR A 259 -5.27 -0.87 21.04
C THR A 259 -3.85 -0.38 20.80
N ILE A 260 -3.23 0.17 21.85
CA ILE A 260 -1.82 0.53 21.94
C ILE A 260 -1.24 0.00 23.25
N GLY A 261 0.07 0.06 23.43
CA GLY A 261 0.75 -0.45 24.60
C GLY A 261 1.37 -1.83 24.34
N TRP A 262 1.13 -2.79 25.23
CA TRP A 262 1.63 -4.15 25.05
C TRP A 262 1.15 -4.77 23.73
N PRO A 263 1.96 -5.52 22.98
CA PRO A 263 3.34 -5.95 23.29
C PRO A 263 4.44 -4.98 22.82
N LEU A 264 4.15 -3.94 22.02
CA LEU A 264 5.17 -3.06 21.42
C LEU A 264 5.74 -2.02 22.38
N GLN A 265 4.89 -1.49 23.25
CA GLN A 265 5.23 -0.40 24.17
C GLN A 265 5.11 -0.90 25.62
N ASP A 266 5.92 -1.88 25.98
CA ASP A 266 6.02 -2.46 27.33
C ASP A 266 6.75 -1.55 28.34
N HIS A 267 7.37 -0.47 27.85
CA HIS A 267 8.09 0.52 28.63
C HIS A 267 7.72 1.95 28.21
N PRO A 268 7.58 2.91 29.15
CA PRO A 268 7.20 4.30 28.85
C PRO A 268 8.10 5.03 27.85
N LEU A 269 9.37 4.62 27.73
CA LEU A 269 10.35 5.16 26.81
C LEU A 269 10.57 4.26 25.57
N SER A 270 9.75 3.25 25.37
CA SER A 270 9.78 2.46 24.13
C SER A 270 9.62 3.39 22.93
N LYS A 271 10.46 3.20 21.91
CA LYS A 271 10.43 3.99 20.67
C LYS A 271 9.74 3.23 19.54
N THR A 272 9.35 1.98 19.76
CA THR A 272 8.62 1.21 18.75
C THR A 272 7.24 1.81 18.57
N PHE A 273 7.01 2.50 17.45
CA PHE A 273 5.71 3.02 17.08
C PHE A 273 4.81 1.89 16.57
N GLY A 274 3.51 2.03 16.77
CA GLY A 274 2.55 1.06 16.27
C GLY A 274 1.34 0.91 17.16
N GLY A 275 0.48 -0.01 16.77
CA GLY A 275 -0.76 -0.32 17.46
C GLY A 275 -1.52 -1.41 16.74
N SER A 276 -2.75 -1.64 17.15
CA SER A 276 -3.57 -2.69 16.57
C SER A 276 -5.03 -2.28 16.46
N PHE A 277 -5.75 -3.00 15.63
CA PHE A 277 -7.18 -2.84 15.46
C PHE A 277 -7.91 -4.18 15.42
N LEU A 278 -9.18 -4.15 15.82
CA LEU A 278 -10.12 -5.25 15.77
C LEU A 278 -11.48 -4.69 15.39
N TYR A 279 -12.05 -5.15 14.28
CA TYR A 279 -13.32 -4.67 13.76
C TYR A 279 -14.27 -5.81 13.46
N HIS A 280 -15.57 -5.61 13.76
CA HIS A 280 -16.60 -6.59 13.44
C HIS A 280 -17.37 -6.16 12.19
N GLN A 281 -17.27 -6.98 11.14
CA GLN A 281 -17.96 -6.80 9.87
C GLN A 281 -19.10 -7.82 9.74
N ALA A 282 -20.28 -7.35 9.33
CA ALA A 282 -21.39 -8.25 9.00
C ALA A 282 -21.00 -9.18 7.82
N PRO A 283 -21.54 -10.43 7.78
CA PRO A 283 -22.45 -10.99 8.77
C PRO A 283 -21.74 -11.54 10.02
N ASN A 284 -20.48 -12.01 9.95
CA ASN A 284 -19.80 -12.74 11.01
C ASN A 284 -18.28 -12.67 10.95
N ARG A 285 -17.72 -11.58 10.40
CA ARG A 285 -16.26 -11.45 10.25
C ARG A 285 -15.66 -10.57 11.33
N VAL A 286 -14.53 -11.03 11.89
CA VAL A 286 -13.66 -10.24 12.77
C VAL A 286 -12.37 -9.96 12.01
N LEU A 287 -12.08 -8.68 11.83
CA LEU A 287 -10.93 -8.19 11.09
C LEU A 287 -9.87 -7.72 12.09
N LEU A 288 -8.71 -8.35 12.07
CA LEU A 288 -7.61 -8.06 12.97
C LEU A 288 -6.44 -7.46 12.22
N GLY A 289 -5.85 -6.42 12.76
CA GLY A 289 -4.61 -5.89 12.23
C GLY A 289 -3.66 -5.39 13.29
N PHE A 290 -2.39 -5.44 12.97
CA PHE A 290 -1.28 -5.05 13.83
C PHE A 290 -0.26 -4.29 13.00
N VAL A 291 0.02 -3.06 13.39
CA VAL A 291 0.95 -2.17 12.67
C VAL A 291 2.17 -1.93 13.52
N VAL A 292 3.35 -2.08 12.92
CA VAL A 292 4.64 -1.79 13.55
C VAL A 292 5.39 -0.80 12.68
N GLY A 293 5.73 0.37 13.22
CA GLY A 293 6.60 1.34 12.56
C GLY A 293 7.96 0.70 12.26
N LEU A 294 8.46 0.83 11.03
CA LEU A 294 9.69 0.17 10.60
C LEU A 294 10.97 0.87 11.07
N ASP A 295 10.82 1.97 11.79
CA ASP A 295 11.91 2.70 12.45
C ASP A 295 12.37 2.08 13.77
N TYR A 296 11.83 0.93 14.20
CA TYR A 296 12.26 0.25 15.42
C TYR A 296 13.73 -0.19 15.37
N GLU A 297 14.37 -0.23 16.56
CA GLU A 297 15.81 -0.41 16.70
C GLU A 297 16.25 -1.88 16.85
N ASN A 298 15.39 -2.75 17.39
CA ASN A 298 15.73 -4.12 17.78
C ASN A 298 15.64 -5.12 16.61
N PRO A 299 16.74 -5.71 16.12
CA PRO A 299 16.72 -6.64 14.98
C PRO A 299 15.99 -7.96 15.26
N TYR A 300 15.77 -8.32 16.53
CA TYR A 300 15.06 -9.53 16.93
C TYR A 300 13.53 -9.37 16.93
N LEU A 301 13.01 -8.13 16.81
CA LEU A 301 11.58 -7.90 16.77
C LEU A 301 10.98 -8.46 15.48
N SER A 302 9.97 -9.34 15.66
CA SER A 302 9.20 -9.88 14.54
C SER A 302 7.77 -9.34 14.57
N PRO A 303 7.39 -8.44 13.64
CA PRO A 303 6.02 -7.92 13.58
C PRO A 303 4.95 -9.01 13.51
N TYR A 304 5.23 -10.10 12.77
CA TYR A 304 4.34 -11.25 12.71
C TYR A 304 4.15 -11.93 14.07
N LYS A 305 5.24 -12.22 14.78
CA LYS A 305 5.17 -12.92 16.08
C LYS A 305 4.58 -12.04 17.17
N GLU A 306 4.81 -10.71 17.13
CA GLU A 306 4.14 -9.76 18.03
C GLU A 306 2.63 -9.72 17.78
N PHE A 307 2.19 -9.76 16.53
CA PHE A 307 0.79 -9.89 16.18
C PHE A 307 0.17 -11.19 16.72
N GLN A 308 0.88 -12.32 16.59
CA GLN A 308 0.41 -13.60 17.13
C GLN A 308 0.29 -13.56 18.66
N ARG A 309 1.24 -12.93 19.38
CA ARG A 309 1.17 -12.72 20.83
C ARG A 309 -0.04 -11.86 21.23
N TRP A 310 -0.24 -10.75 20.55
CA TRP A 310 -1.33 -9.81 20.81
C TRP A 310 -2.71 -10.48 20.74
N LYS A 311 -2.92 -11.44 19.89
CA LYS A 311 -4.20 -12.17 19.77
C LYS A 311 -4.58 -12.95 21.03
N HIS A 312 -3.62 -13.34 21.85
CA HIS A 312 -3.89 -14.03 23.12
C HIS A 312 -4.36 -13.10 24.25
N HIS A 313 -4.26 -11.77 24.08
CA HIS A 313 -4.74 -10.86 25.08
C HIS A 313 -6.26 -11.02 25.28
N PRO A 314 -6.79 -11.07 26.56
CA PRO A 314 -8.21 -11.31 26.82
C PRO A 314 -9.17 -10.32 26.14
N GLU A 315 -8.76 -9.06 25.96
CA GLU A 315 -9.53 -8.06 25.21
C GLU A 315 -9.56 -8.29 23.69
N VAL A 316 -8.90 -9.32 23.21
CA VAL A 316 -8.83 -9.72 21.79
C VAL A 316 -9.36 -11.14 21.59
N SER A 317 -8.81 -12.12 22.32
CA SER A 317 -9.14 -13.56 22.14
C SER A 317 -10.62 -13.86 22.30
N LYS A 318 -11.34 -13.18 23.21
CA LYS A 318 -12.78 -13.35 23.40
C LYS A 318 -13.63 -13.11 22.14
N TYR A 319 -13.14 -12.32 21.21
CA TYR A 319 -13.82 -12.06 19.94
C TYR A 319 -13.51 -13.10 18.87
N LEU A 320 -12.52 -13.97 19.11
CA LEU A 320 -12.08 -15.02 18.18
C LEU A 320 -12.57 -16.42 18.59
N GLU A 321 -13.15 -16.56 19.77
CA GLU A 321 -13.67 -17.84 20.27
C GLU A 321 -14.67 -18.45 19.30
N GLY A 322 -14.47 -19.75 18.99
CA GLY A 322 -15.29 -20.47 18.01
C GLY A 322 -15.10 -20.05 16.57
N GLY A 323 -14.14 -19.18 16.27
CA GLY A 323 -13.84 -18.69 14.93
C GLY A 323 -12.72 -19.45 14.22
N ALA A 324 -12.58 -19.19 12.93
CA ALA A 324 -11.50 -19.69 12.07
C ALA A 324 -10.85 -18.53 11.29
N CYS A 325 -9.52 -18.51 11.24
CA CYS A 325 -8.80 -17.58 10.39
C CYS A 325 -8.90 -18.01 8.93
N VAL A 326 -9.51 -17.17 8.08
CA VAL A 326 -9.79 -17.47 6.67
C VAL A 326 -8.90 -16.71 5.69
N SER A 327 -8.30 -15.60 6.11
CA SER A 327 -7.41 -14.81 5.24
C SER A 327 -6.28 -14.18 6.05
N TYR A 328 -5.13 -13.99 5.40
CA TYR A 328 -3.93 -13.39 5.96
C TYR A 328 -3.24 -12.51 4.92
N GLY A 329 -2.71 -11.39 5.36
CA GLY A 329 -1.92 -10.53 4.48
C GLY A 329 -1.03 -9.55 5.22
N ALA A 330 -0.12 -8.94 4.47
CA ALA A 330 0.74 -7.89 5.00
C ALA A 330 1.05 -6.83 3.94
N ARG A 331 1.13 -5.57 4.37
CA ARG A 331 1.48 -4.45 3.50
C ARG A 331 2.13 -3.33 4.30
N VAL A 332 3.11 -2.66 3.69
CA VAL A 332 3.64 -1.41 4.26
C VAL A 332 2.71 -0.25 3.94
N LEU A 333 2.73 0.74 4.81
CA LEU A 333 1.97 1.98 4.70
C LEU A 333 2.87 3.16 5.06
N ASN A 334 2.58 4.34 4.49
CA ASN A 334 3.33 5.57 4.74
C ASN A 334 2.93 6.15 6.10
N GLU A 335 3.89 6.55 6.94
CA GLU A 335 3.64 7.14 8.25
C GLU A 335 4.30 8.51 8.44
N GLY A 336 5.10 8.98 7.48
CA GLY A 336 5.83 10.25 7.56
C GLY A 336 4.95 11.51 7.52
N GLY A 337 3.70 11.39 7.07
CA GLY A 337 2.73 12.48 7.04
C GLY A 337 3.16 13.65 6.16
N LEU A 338 2.65 14.87 6.48
CA LEU A 338 2.82 16.07 5.65
C LEU A 338 4.28 16.38 5.28
N HIS A 339 5.20 16.23 6.23
CA HIS A 339 6.61 16.60 6.03
C HIS A 339 7.37 15.67 5.09
N SER A 340 6.84 14.49 4.78
CA SER A 340 7.47 13.50 3.90
C SER A 340 6.86 13.44 2.50
N ILE A 341 5.91 14.33 2.19
CA ILE A 341 5.29 14.42 0.87
C ILE A 341 6.29 15.03 -0.11
N PRO A 342 6.69 14.33 -1.20
CA PRO A 342 7.55 14.88 -2.23
C PRO A 342 6.80 15.91 -3.07
N LYS A 343 7.50 16.62 -3.95
CA LYS A 343 6.84 17.37 -5.03
C LYS A 343 5.97 16.40 -5.84
N LEU A 344 4.72 16.77 -6.09
CA LEU A 344 3.72 15.87 -6.65
C LEU A 344 3.77 15.79 -8.18
N THR A 345 4.40 16.78 -8.82
CA THR A 345 4.36 16.97 -10.28
C THR A 345 5.74 16.95 -10.90
N PHE A 346 5.81 16.46 -12.12
CA PHE A 346 6.98 16.46 -12.97
C PHE A 346 6.52 16.44 -14.44
N PRO A 347 7.38 16.78 -15.43
CA PRO A 347 6.98 16.79 -16.82
C PRO A 347 6.42 15.43 -17.27
N GLY A 348 5.15 15.43 -17.73
CA GLY A 348 4.43 14.26 -18.23
C GLY A 348 3.82 13.35 -17.16
N GLY A 349 3.88 13.72 -15.86
CA GLY A 349 3.27 12.87 -14.85
C GLY A 349 3.09 13.50 -13.48
N ILE A 350 2.38 12.76 -12.64
CA ILE A 350 2.05 13.15 -11.26
C ILE A 350 2.05 11.93 -10.33
N LEU A 351 2.28 12.17 -9.03
CA LEU A 351 2.11 11.21 -7.95
C LEU A 351 0.78 11.43 -7.24
N ALA A 352 0.02 10.35 -6.98
CA ALA A 352 -1.22 10.43 -6.21
C ALA A 352 -1.35 9.26 -5.21
N GLY A 353 -2.27 9.38 -4.27
CA GLY A 353 -2.50 8.37 -3.23
C GLY A 353 -1.29 8.11 -2.35
N CYS A 354 -1.07 6.84 -2.00
CA CYS A 354 0.06 6.44 -1.16
C CYS A 354 1.42 6.53 -1.88
N SER A 355 1.48 6.66 -3.21
CA SER A 355 2.73 6.97 -3.92
C SER A 355 3.26 8.35 -3.54
N ALA A 356 2.36 9.31 -3.28
CA ALA A 356 2.67 10.62 -2.73
C ALA A 356 2.83 10.65 -1.19
N GLY A 357 2.21 9.69 -0.48
CA GLY A 357 2.31 9.59 0.99
C GLY A 357 1.16 10.27 1.75
N PHE A 358 -0.04 10.35 1.21
CA PHE A 358 -1.17 11.06 1.81
C PHE A 358 -1.87 10.34 2.98
N LEU A 359 -1.33 9.24 3.50
CA LEU A 359 -1.90 8.54 4.64
C LEU A 359 -1.81 9.40 5.91
N ASN A 360 -2.92 9.48 6.66
CA ASN A 360 -2.96 10.07 7.99
C ASN A 360 -2.77 8.97 9.05
N SER A 361 -1.55 8.86 9.59
CA SER A 361 -1.17 7.81 10.55
C SER A 361 -1.90 7.96 11.90
N VAL A 362 -2.22 9.17 12.33
CA VAL A 362 -2.98 9.42 13.57
C VAL A 362 -4.43 8.99 13.41
N LYS A 363 -5.03 9.28 12.26
CA LYS A 363 -6.40 8.87 11.93
C LYS A 363 -6.50 7.37 11.60
N ILE A 364 -5.35 6.72 11.32
CA ILE A 364 -5.27 5.31 10.88
C ILE A 364 -6.03 5.11 9.56
N LYS A 365 -6.07 6.11 8.71
CA LYS A 365 -6.81 6.12 7.44
C LYS A 365 -6.03 6.80 6.33
N GLY A 366 -6.13 6.25 5.13
CA GLY A 366 -5.50 6.81 3.92
C GLY A 366 -6.36 6.68 2.67
N SER A 367 -7.45 5.92 2.73
CA SER A 367 -8.32 5.69 1.56
C SER A 367 -8.99 6.98 1.09
N HIS A 368 -9.60 7.74 2.02
CA HIS A 368 -10.28 9.00 1.70
C HIS A 368 -9.33 10.05 1.11
N THR A 369 -8.11 10.16 1.64
CA THR A 369 -7.09 11.08 1.11
C THR A 369 -6.56 10.63 -0.26
N ALA A 370 -6.42 9.32 -0.48
CA ALA A 370 -6.03 8.76 -1.77
C ALA A 370 -7.11 9.01 -2.85
N ILE A 371 -8.38 8.83 -2.50
CA ILE A 371 -9.52 9.15 -3.38
C ILE A 371 -9.49 10.62 -3.75
N LYS A 372 -9.41 11.51 -2.76
CA LYS A 372 -9.39 12.96 -3.01
C LYS A 372 -8.23 13.37 -3.90
N SER A 373 -7.04 12.82 -3.69
CA SER A 373 -5.89 13.10 -4.55
C SER A 373 -6.12 12.69 -6.00
N GLY A 374 -6.81 11.56 -6.23
CA GLY A 374 -7.21 11.13 -7.57
C GLY A 374 -8.22 12.07 -8.23
N ILE A 375 -9.21 12.54 -7.46
CA ILE A 375 -10.19 13.53 -7.94
C ILE A 375 -9.48 14.82 -8.37
N VAL A 376 -8.66 15.39 -7.50
CA VAL A 376 -7.92 16.64 -7.77
C VAL A 376 -6.96 16.48 -8.96
N ALA A 377 -6.33 15.30 -9.07
CA ALA A 377 -5.47 14.99 -10.20
C ALA A 377 -6.25 15.02 -11.53
N ALA A 378 -7.39 14.37 -11.58
CA ALA A 378 -8.24 14.32 -12.77
C ALA A 378 -8.74 15.71 -13.16
N GLU A 379 -9.15 16.52 -12.19
CA GLU A 379 -9.62 17.88 -12.41
C GLU A 379 -8.52 18.77 -13.00
N ALA A 380 -7.31 18.74 -12.39
CA ALA A 380 -6.18 19.54 -12.85
C ALA A 380 -5.71 19.15 -14.26
N ILE A 381 -5.65 17.84 -14.52
CA ILE A 381 -5.25 17.33 -15.83
C ILE A 381 -6.30 17.68 -16.89
N TYR A 382 -7.58 17.47 -16.58
CA TYR A 382 -8.66 17.81 -17.52
C TYR A 382 -8.67 19.31 -17.86
N GLU A 383 -8.50 20.18 -16.86
CA GLU A 383 -8.40 21.62 -17.08
C GLU A 383 -7.23 22.01 -17.98
N GLU A 384 -6.03 21.41 -17.75
CA GLU A 384 -4.85 21.73 -18.56
C GLU A 384 -4.99 21.25 -20.01
N LEU A 385 -5.48 20.03 -20.21
CA LEU A 385 -5.69 19.49 -21.54
C LEU A 385 -6.80 20.21 -22.30
N SER A 386 -7.80 20.76 -21.60
CA SER A 386 -8.91 21.50 -22.22
C SER A 386 -8.51 22.86 -22.79
N LYS A 387 -7.34 23.39 -22.40
CA LYS A 387 -6.83 24.67 -22.93
C LYS A 387 -6.38 24.58 -24.39
N ASP A 388 -6.05 23.40 -24.87
CA ASP A 388 -5.62 23.15 -26.25
C ASP A 388 -6.77 22.50 -27.04
N GLU A 389 -7.61 23.27 -27.72
CA GLU A 389 -8.77 22.75 -28.49
C GLU A 389 -8.36 21.75 -29.58
N GLU A 390 -7.16 21.91 -30.19
CA GLU A 390 -6.63 20.96 -31.16
C GLU A 390 -6.24 19.62 -30.53
N SER A 391 -5.99 19.57 -29.22
CA SER A 391 -5.59 18.36 -28.52
C SER A 391 -6.74 17.36 -28.28
N PHE A 392 -7.98 17.71 -28.56
CA PHE A 392 -9.16 16.86 -28.38
C PHE A 392 -9.69 16.19 -29.66
N VAL A 393 -9.08 16.44 -30.83
CA VAL A 393 -9.61 15.96 -32.11
C VAL A 393 -8.82 14.76 -32.63
N GLY A 394 -9.42 13.55 -32.58
CA GLY A 394 -9.02 12.38 -33.35
C GLY A 394 -8.65 11.13 -32.54
N VAL A 395 -9.21 10.00 -32.93
CA VAL A 395 -8.99 8.65 -32.39
C VAL A 395 -7.63 8.04 -32.78
N ASN A 396 -6.87 8.70 -33.67
CA ASN A 396 -5.55 8.28 -34.14
C ASN A 396 -4.50 9.30 -33.65
N PHE A 397 -4.07 9.15 -32.39
CA PHE A 397 -2.93 9.94 -31.91
C PHE A 397 -1.60 9.28 -32.29
N GLU A 398 -1.00 9.75 -33.39
CA GLU A 398 0.45 9.88 -33.36
C GLU A 398 0.73 11.02 -32.35
N ILE A 399 1.40 10.72 -31.24
CA ILE A 399 1.95 11.77 -30.37
C ILE A 399 2.96 12.51 -31.24
N ASN A 400 2.53 13.66 -31.80
CA ASN A 400 3.39 14.46 -32.64
C ASN A 400 4.58 14.93 -31.79
N ALA A 401 5.75 14.98 -32.37
CA ALA A 401 6.97 15.47 -31.71
C ALA A 401 6.84 16.89 -31.13
N GLU A 402 5.78 17.61 -31.49
CA GLU A 402 5.42 18.94 -30.99
C GLU A 402 4.57 18.92 -29.70
N ASP A 403 3.88 17.80 -29.39
CA ASP A 403 3.09 17.60 -28.18
C ASP A 403 3.99 17.20 -27.00
N LYS A 404 4.79 18.14 -26.50
CA LYS A 404 5.67 17.87 -25.34
C LYS A 404 4.83 17.63 -24.09
N PRO A 405 5.11 16.55 -23.33
CA PRO A 405 4.45 16.30 -22.06
C PRO A 405 4.64 17.49 -21.11
N LYS A 406 3.53 18.04 -20.58
CA LYS A 406 3.54 19.21 -19.70
C LYS A 406 3.63 18.80 -18.23
N GLU A 407 4.20 19.65 -17.39
CA GLU A 407 4.08 19.54 -15.95
C GLU A 407 2.82 20.26 -15.47
N ILE A 408 1.92 19.56 -14.78
CA ILE A 408 0.63 20.10 -14.32
C ILE A 408 0.77 20.63 -12.89
N VAL A 409 1.35 21.81 -12.77
CA VAL A 409 1.64 22.48 -11.48
C VAL A 409 0.37 22.74 -10.67
N SER A 410 -0.77 23.01 -11.34
CA SER A 410 -2.06 23.25 -10.68
C SER A 410 -2.51 22.09 -9.79
N TYR A 411 -2.10 20.85 -10.08
CA TYR A 411 -2.36 19.72 -9.19
C TYR A 411 -1.72 19.90 -7.81
N GLN A 412 -0.46 20.30 -7.76
CA GLN A 412 0.24 20.59 -6.50
C GLN A 412 -0.50 21.69 -5.71
N GLU A 413 -0.80 22.81 -6.37
CA GLU A 413 -1.45 23.96 -5.76
C GLU A 413 -2.85 23.62 -5.22
N ASN A 414 -3.63 22.86 -6.00
CA ASN A 414 -4.97 22.41 -5.61
C ASN A 414 -4.93 21.42 -4.45
N MET A 415 -3.93 20.53 -4.40
CA MET A 415 -3.74 19.64 -3.26
C MET A 415 -3.37 20.40 -2.00
N GLU A 416 -2.47 21.36 -2.05
CA GLU A 416 -2.02 22.16 -0.90
C GLU A 416 -3.16 23.00 -0.29
N THR A 417 -4.17 23.38 -1.07
CA THR A 417 -5.36 24.07 -0.61
C THR A 417 -6.53 23.14 -0.25
N SER A 418 -6.38 21.83 -0.46
CA SER A 418 -7.42 20.85 -0.17
C SER A 418 -7.51 20.50 1.33
N TRP A 419 -8.67 19.97 1.73
CA TRP A 419 -8.86 19.46 3.08
C TRP A 419 -7.91 18.31 3.45
N VAL A 420 -7.29 17.63 2.49
CA VAL A 420 -6.25 16.61 2.74
C VAL A 420 -5.04 17.24 3.41
N TYR A 421 -4.55 18.36 2.88
CA TYR A 421 -3.41 19.06 3.49
C TYR A 421 -3.75 19.68 4.84
N GLU A 422 -4.98 20.21 5.01
CA GLU A 422 -5.45 20.69 6.31
C GLU A 422 -5.46 19.58 7.37
N GLU A 423 -5.98 18.40 7.00
CA GLU A 423 -6.04 17.23 7.89
C GLU A 423 -4.64 16.76 8.27
N LEU A 424 -3.73 16.61 7.31
CA LEU A 424 -2.35 16.19 7.57
C LEU A 424 -1.56 17.26 8.36
N LYS A 425 -1.81 18.54 8.12
CA LYS A 425 -1.19 19.65 8.86
C LYS A 425 -1.56 19.61 10.33
N ALA A 426 -2.80 19.29 10.65
CA ALA A 426 -3.27 19.23 12.05
C ALA A 426 -2.49 18.22 12.92
N VAL A 427 -1.88 17.19 12.31
CA VAL A 427 -1.16 16.11 13.01
C VAL A 427 0.31 15.98 12.61
N ARG A 428 0.86 16.94 11.88
CA ARG A 428 2.15 16.88 11.19
C ARG A 428 3.35 16.48 12.06
N ASN A 429 3.31 16.77 13.36
CA ASN A 429 4.41 16.48 14.29
C ASN A 429 4.13 15.26 15.20
N CYS A 430 2.92 14.66 15.14
CA CYS A 430 2.51 13.62 16.07
C CYS A 430 3.41 12.38 15.98
N HIS A 431 3.64 11.86 14.78
CA HIS A 431 4.49 10.67 14.60
C HIS A 431 5.92 10.92 15.08
N ALA A 432 6.56 12.02 14.66
CA ALA A 432 7.94 12.35 15.03
C ALA A 432 8.14 12.53 16.55
N ALA A 433 7.07 12.87 17.29
CA ALA A 433 7.15 12.98 18.75
C ALA A 433 7.42 11.64 19.45
N PHE A 434 7.04 10.51 18.85
CA PHE A 434 7.30 9.18 19.41
C PHE A 434 8.78 8.77 19.36
N HIS A 435 9.62 9.45 18.59
CA HIS A 435 11.07 9.27 18.65
C HIS A 435 11.66 9.60 20.04
N TYR A 436 10.95 10.39 20.85
CA TYR A 436 11.34 10.71 22.25
C TYR A 436 10.85 9.64 23.24
N GLY A 437 10.14 8.63 22.78
CA GLY A 437 9.55 7.56 23.57
C GLY A 437 8.03 7.58 23.58
N PHE A 438 7.42 6.47 23.96
CA PHE A 438 5.99 6.26 23.87
C PHE A 438 5.19 7.29 24.71
N LEU A 439 5.50 7.42 26.02
CA LEU A 439 4.77 8.33 26.89
C LEU A 439 4.93 9.82 26.51
N PRO A 440 6.15 10.34 26.25
CA PRO A 440 6.33 11.68 25.71
C PRO A 440 5.58 11.92 24.41
N GLY A 441 5.63 10.94 23.50
CA GLY A 441 4.91 10.99 22.20
C GLY A 441 3.41 11.10 22.38
N MET A 442 2.80 10.29 23.26
CA MET A 442 1.38 10.34 23.58
C MET A 442 0.96 11.68 24.19
N MET A 443 1.75 12.20 25.12
CA MET A 443 1.47 13.52 25.74
C MET A 443 1.52 14.64 24.69
N TYR A 444 2.54 14.62 23.84
CA TYR A 444 2.66 15.60 22.76
C TYR A 444 1.49 15.46 21.76
N ALA A 445 1.18 14.26 21.31
CA ALA A 445 0.09 14.01 20.35
C ALA A 445 -1.26 14.49 20.90
N GLY A 446 -1.53 14.29 22.21
CA GLY A 446 -2.70 14.85 22.86
C GLY A 446 -2.75 16.38 22.81
N VAL A 447 -1.65 17.05 23.14
CA VAL A 447 -1.57 18.54 23.06
C VAL A 447 -1.67 19.01 21.61
N ALA A 448 -0.95 18.35 20.69
CA ALA A 448 -0.98 18.70 19.27
C ALA A 448 -2.39 18.61 18.68
N ALA A 449 -3.10 17.53 18.96
CA ALA A 449 -4.44 17.29 18.40
C ALA A 449 -5.53 18.17 18.99
N HIS A 450 -5.48 18.47 20.31
CA HIS A 450 -6.53 19.24 20.98
C HIS A 450 -6.27 20.75 21.00
N VAL A 451 -5.01 21.17 21.08
CA VAL A 451 -4.65 22.58 21.31
C VAL A 451 -3.97 23.19 20.10
N LEU A 452 -2.86 22.58 19.61
CA LEU A 452 -2.01 23.19 18.59
C LEU A 452 -2.61 23.10 17.19
N ARG A 453 -3.18 21.94 16.84
CA ARG A 453 -3.86 21.68 15.55
C ARG A 453 -3.04 22.12 14.32
N GLY A 454 -1.73 21.81 14.33
CA GLY A 454 -0.80 22.16 13.26
C GLY A 454 -0.35 23.63 13.23
N ASN A 455 -0.70 24.44 14.23
CA ASN A 455 -0.29 25.85 14.33
C ASN A 455 0.97 26.07 15.17
N GLU A 456 1.63 25.00 15.62
CA GLU A 456 2.91 25.08 16.29
C GLU A 456 3.98 25.71 15.39
N PRO A 457 4.83 26.64 15.92
CA PRO A 457 5.87 27.31 15.13
C PRO A 457 7.13 26.46 14.89
N TRP A 458 7.16 25.21 15.38
CA TRP A 458 8.26 24.27 15.19
C TRP A 458 7.84 23.08 14.35
N THR A 459 8.83 22.39 13.78
CA THR A 459 8.69 21.11 13.08
C THR A 459 9.55 20.07 13.77
N LEU A 460 8.96 18.95 14.17
CA LEU A 460 9.71 17.78 14.61
C LEU A 460 10.19 17.01 13.39
N SER A 461 11.47 16.65 13.39
CA SER A 461 12.11 16.06 12.21
C SER A 461 12.14 14.55 12.27
N ASN A 462 11.87 13.92 11.13
CA ASN A 462 12.28 12.55 10.83
C ASN A 462 13.62 12.62 10.09
N ALA A 463 14.74 12.37 10.82
CA ALA A 463 16.08 12.74 10.37
C ALA A 463 16.78 11.68 9.50
N SER A 464 16.26 10.44 9.42
CA SER A 464 16.91 9.34 8.70
C SER A 464 15.90 8.31 8.23
N GLU A 465 16.30 7.45 7.30
CA GLU A 465 15.50 6.35 6.81
C GLU A 465 15.32 5.24 7.86
N ASP A 466 14.27 4.44 7.73
CA ASP A 466 13.93 3.36 8.67
C ASP A 466 15.01 2.28 8.74
N SER A 467 15.70 1.99 7.63
CA SER A 467 16.83 1.05 7.59
C SER A 467 17.98 1.44 8.52
N ASP A 468 18.22 2.76 8.66
CA ASP A 468 19.31 3.30 9.47
C ASP A 468 19.06 3.24 10.98
N LYS A 469 17.82 3.00 11.38
CA LYS A 469 17.42 2.90 12.79
C LYS A 469 17.79 1.56 13.42
N THR A 470 17.97 0.50 12.60
CA THR A 470 18.31 -0.83 13.11
C THR A 470 19.68 -0.81 13.78
N LYS A 471 19.74 -1.19 15.05
CA LYS A 471 20.98 -1.28 15.83
C LYS A 471 21.57 -2.68 15.79
N PRO A 472 22.88 -2.81 16.05
CA PRO A 472 23.52 -4.13 16.11
C PRO A 472 22.83 -5.07 17.10
N ALA A 473 22.77 -6.36 16.76
CA ALA A 473 22.15 -7.42 17.56
C ALA A 473 22.75 -7.51 19.00
N SER A 474 24.05 -7.20 19.14
CA SER A 474 24.75 -7.17 20.43
C SER A 474 24.20 -6.14 21.44
N ALA A 475 23.38 -5.20 21.00
CA ALA A 475 22.72 -4.21 21.86
C ALA A 475 21.42 -4.72 22.51
N PHE A 476 20.93 -5.90 22.10
CA PHE A 476 19.65 -6.45 22.53
C PHE A 476 19.79 -7.90 22.98
N GLN A 477 18.81 -8.37 23.74
CA GLN A 477 18.60 -9.79 23.98
C GLN A 477 17.65 -10.34 22.92
N GLU A 478 17.87 -11.58 22.50
CA GLU A 478 16.96 -12.28 21.60
C GLU A 478 15.57 -12.41 22.26
N ILE A 479 14.52 -12.14 21.48
CA ILE A 479 13.15 -12.25 21.97
C ILE A 479 12.69 -13.70 21.86
N ASN A 480 12.39 -14.31 23.00
CA ASN A 480 11.87 -15.68 23.06
C ASN A 480 10.35 -15.66 22.84
N TYR A 481 9.91 -15.84 21.61
CA TYR A 481 8.50 -15.90 21.28
C TYR A 481 7.87 -17.24 21.65
N PRO A 482 6.63 -17.26 22.20
CA PRO A 482 5.91 -18.50 22.47
C PRO A 482 5.61 -19.24 21.16
N LYS A 483 5.52 -20.58 21.25
CA LYS A 483 5.08 -21.38 20.12
C LYS A 483 3.60 -21.14 19.85
N PRO A 484 3.19 -21.05 18.58
CA PRO A 484 1.78 -20.94 18.23
C PRO A 484 0.97 -22.12 18.75
N ASP A 485 -0.27 -21.87 19.19
CA ASP A 485 -1.19 -22.89 19.73
C ASP A 485 -2.03 -23.60 18.66
N GLY A 486 -2.04 -23.05 17.43
CA GLY A 486 -2.86 -23.57 16.32
C GLY A 486 -4.36 -23.22 16.44
N VAL A 487 -4.75 -22.46 17.45
CA VAL A 487 -6.15 -22.04 17.70
C VAL A 487 -6.29 -20.54 17.49
N PHE A 488 -5.63 -19.71 18.29
CA PHE A 488 -5.57 -18.26 18.12
C PHE A 488 -4.32 -17.80 17.40
N SER A 489 -3.22 -18.53 17.51
CA SER A 489 -1.95 -18.20 16.87
C SER A 489 -1.46 -19.33 15.97
N PHE A 490 -0.81 -18.96 14.87
CA PHE A 490 -0.35 -19.87 13.83
C PHE A 490 1.11 -19.65 13.52
N ASP A 491 1.78 -20.70 13.00
CA ASP A 491 3.07 -20.52 12.37
C ASP A 491 2.95 -19.71 11.08
N LEU A 492 4.05 -19.08 10.66
CA LEU A 492 4.05 -18.16 9.55
C LEU A 492 3.62 -18.81 8.23
N LEU A 493 4.05 -20.04 7.96
CA LEU A 493 3.76 -20.71 6.69
C LEU A 493 2.28 -21.14 6.60
N THR A 494 1.69 -21.56 7.72
CA THR A 494 0.24 -21.83 7.81
C THR A 494 -0.58 -20.58 7.47
N ASN A 495 -0.19 -19.42 7.97
CA ASN A 495 -0.86 -18.16 7.62
C ASN A 495 -0.58 -17.72 6.20
N LEU A 496 0.65 -17.92 5.71
CA LEU A 496 1.02 -17.57 4.35
C LEU A 496 0.11 -18.25 3.30
N GLN A 497 -0.27 -19.51 3.52
CA GLN A 497 -1.21 -20.19 2.63
C GLN A 497 -2.55 -19.45 2.50
N ARG A 498 -3.02 -18.79 3.59
CA ARG A 498 -4.27 -18.01 3.61
C ARG A 498 -4.16 -16.67 2.85
N SER A 499 -2.98 -16.28 2.42
CA SER A 499 -2.77 -15.10 1.56
C SER A 499 -3.08 -15.37 0.09
N GLY A 500 -3.19 -16.64 -0.30
CA GLY A 500 -3.35 -17.05 -1.68
C GLY A 500 -2.17 -16.65 -2.58
N THR A 501 -1.01 -16.29 -2.00
CA THR A 501 0.13 -15.83 -2.81
C THR A 501 0.62 -16.93 -3.74
N TYR A 502 0.80 -16.57 -4.99
CA TYR A 502 1.29 -17.45 -6.05
C TYR A 502 2.24 -16.70 -6.97
N HIS A 503 3.32 -17.36 -7.33
CA HIS A 503 4.23 -16.90 -8.39
C HIS A 503 4.59 -18.09 -9.27
N THR A 504 4.77 -17.85 -10.56
CA THR A 504 5.25 -18.89 -11.47
C THR A 504 6.63 -19.38 -11.03
N ASP A 505 6.80 -20.69 -10.86
CA ASP A 505 8.05 -21.27 -10.36
C ASP A 505 9.23 -21.00 -11.27
N ASP A 506 9.00 -21.02 -12.56
CA ASP A 506 10.02 -20.78 -13.58
C ASP A 506 9.95 -19.35 -14.13
N GLN A 507 10.24 -18.38 -13.24
CA GLN A 507 10.48 -16.97 -13.57
C GLN A 507 11.69 -16.45 -12.80
N PRO A 508 12.38 -15.40 -13.26
CA PRO A 508 13.46 -14.77 -12.53
C PRO A 508 12.95 -14.23 -11.18
N ALA A 509 13.70 -14.51 -10.09
CA ALA A 509 13.34 -13.95 -8.79
C ALA A 509 13.24 -12.43 -8.87
N HIS A 510 12.14 -11.90 -8.33
CA HIS A 510 11.91 -10.45 -8.27
C HIS A 510 12.60 -9.79 -7.07
N LEU A 511 13.07 -10.59 -6.12
CA LEU A 511 13.86 -10.16 -4.98
C LEU A 511 15.33 -10.46 -5.26
N ARG A 512 16.12 -9.43 -5.51
CA ARG A 512 17.52 -9.57 -5.93
C ARG A 512 18.43 -8.81 -4.99
N ILE A 513 19.61 -9.37 -4.75
CA ILE A 513 20.69 -8.61 -4.11
C ILE A 513 21.21 -7.62 -5.15
N LYS A 514 21.35 -6.36 -4.76
CA LYS A 514 21.91 -5.31 -5.63
C LYS A 514 23.32 -5.70 -6.05
N PRO A 515 23.68 -5.63 -7.35
CA PRO A 515 24.98 -6.09 -7.86
C PRO A 515 26.17 -5.44 -7.14
N GLU A 516 26.06 -4.16 -6.80
CA GLU A 516 27.09 -3.40 -6.10
C GLU A 516 27.34 -3.86 -4.66
N CYS A 517 26.37 -4.52 -4.04
CA CYS A 517 26.46 -5.01 -2.67
C CYS A 517 27.05 -6.42 -2.60
N GLY A 518 26.71 -7.28 -3.56
CA GLY A 518 27.19 -8.66 -3.63
C GLY A 518 26.90 -9.48 -2.35
N SER A 519 27.68 -10.53 -2.13
CA SER A 519 27.54 -11.39 -0.95
C SER A 519 27.98 -10.71 0.35
N LYS A 520 28.73 -9.63 0.28
CA LYS A 520 29.18 -8.89 1.47
C LYS A 520 28.00 -8.37 2.28
N ALA A 521 26.97 -7.87 1.62
CA ALA A 521 25.83 -7.24 2.30
C ALA A 521 25.07 -8.20 3.24
N TRP A 522 24.75 -9.42 2.79
CA TRP A 522 24.05 -10.37 3.67
C TRP A 522 24.98 -10.98 4.71
N LYS A 523 26.32 -11.10 4.43
CA LYS A 523 27.30 -11.50 5.44
C LYS A 523 27.42 -10.43 6.54
N ASP A 524 27.42 -9.16 6.19
CA ASP A 524 27.41 -8.06 7.16
C ASP A 524 26.06 -8.01 7.92
N SER A 525 24.93 -8.31 7.25
CA SER A 525 23.62 -8.40 7.90
C SER A 525 23.59 -9.45 8.99
N ILE A 526 24.03 -10.68 8.71
CA ILE A 526 24.05 -11.73 9.73
C ILE A 526 25.09 -11.47 10.82
N ALA A 527 26.27 -10.98 10.48
CA ALA A 527 27.35 -10.76 11.44
C ALA A 527 27.04 -9.61 12.42
N THR A 528 26.37 -8.55 11.95
CA THR A 528 26.12 -7.35 12.75
C THR A 528 24.74 -7.35 13.38
N TYR A 529 23.72 -7.80 12.66
CA TYR A 529 22.31 -7.69 13.05
C TYR A 529 21.61 -9.03 13.26
N ASP A 530 22.33 -10.15 13.12
CA ASP A 530 21.82 -11.53 13.22
C ASP A 530 20.70 -11.84 12.20
N GLY A 531 20.80 -11.27 11.00
CA GLY A 531 19.87 -11.54 9.91
C GLY A 531 18.43 -11.08 10.19
N PRO A 532 18.18 -9.80 10.43
CA PRO A 532 16.87 -9.27 10.84
C PRO A 532 15.77 -9.50 9.80
N GLU A 533 16.13 -9.73 8.54
CA GLU A 533 15.21 -10.06 7.45
C GLU A 533 14.41 -11.33 7.70
N GLN A 534 14.92 -12.27 8.47
CA GLN A 534 14.18 -13.46 8.92
C GLN A 534 13.05 -13.10 9.89
N ASN A 535 13.22 -12.01 10.64
CA ASN A 535 12.30 -11.57 11.67
C ASN A 535 11.24 -10.59 11.13
N PHE A 536 11.66 -9.61 10.33
CA PHE A 536 10.70 -8.61 9.85
C PHE A 536 9.90 -9.06 8.62
N CYS A 537 10.34 -10.10 7.87
CA CYS A 537 9.58 -10.56 6.72
C CYS A 537 8.29 -11.28 7.15
N PRO A 538 7.10 -10.78 6.77
CA PRO A 538 5.83 -11.38 7.18
C PRO A 538 5.43 -12.59 6.32
N ALA A 539 6.35 -13.11 5.48
CA ALA A 539 6.06 -14.16 4.51
C ALA A 539 7.13 -15.27 4.46
N GLY A 540 8.13 -15.26 5.35
CA GLY A 540 9.17 -16.30 5.37
C GLY A 540 9.99 -16.37 4.08
N VAL A 541 10.30 -15.21 3.49
CA VAL A 541 11.07 -15.15 2.24
C VAL A 541 12.56 -15.37 2.49
N TYR A 542 13.09 -14.90 3.61
CA TYR A 542 14.53 -14.88 3.90
C TYR A 542 14.86 -15.90 4.96
N GLU A 543 15.84 -16.76 4.65
CA GLU A 543 16.36 -17.78 5.55
C GLU A 543 17.88 -17.83 5.44
N TYR A 544 18.57 -18.14 6.56
CA TYR A 544 19.98 -18.46 6.57
C TYR A 544 20.17 -19.96 6.75
N VAL A 545 20.62 -20.60 5.69
CA VAL A 545 20.78 -22.06 5.64
C VAL A 545 22.26 -22.45 5.58
N ILE A 546 22.58 -23.64 6.06
CA ILE A 546 23.89 -24.28 5.92
C ILE A 546 23.71 -25.44 4.95
N ASP A 547 24.40 -25.41 3.83
CA ASP A 547 24.38 -26.51 2.85
C ASP A 547 25.17 -27.71 3.38
N ASP A 548 24.82 -28.91 2.90
CA ASP A 548 25.47 -30.15 3.33
C ASP A 548 26.99 -30.11 3.08
N GLY A 549 27.77 -30.29 4.15
CA GLY A 549 29.24 -30.27 4.10
C GLY A 549 29.87 -28.88 4.23
N GLU A 550 29.08 -27.82 4.33
CA GLU A 550 29.53 -26.45 4.55
C GLU A 550 29.45 -26.08 6.04
N THR A 551 30.19 -25.05 6.43
CA THR A 551 30.16 -24.51 7.81
C THR A 551 29.62 -23.07 7.83
N GLU A 552 29.61 -22.40 6.68
CA GLU A 552 29.11 -21.02 6.56
C GLU A 552 27.63 -21.00 6.18
N LYS A 553 26.89 -20.12 6.83
CA LYS A 553 25.50 -19.83 6.44
C LYS A 553 25.47 -19.04 5.12
N ARG A 554 24.53 -19.36 4.25
CA ARG A 554 24.19 -18.51 3.10
C ARG A 554 22.76 -17.99 3.21
N LEU A 555 22.51 -16.83 2.63
CA LEU A 555 21.16 -16.30 2.49
C LEU A 555 20.40 -17.06 1.40
N GLN A 556 19.26 -17.62 1.75
CA GLN A 556 18.29 -18.20 0.84
C GLN A 556 17.09 -17.24 0.70
N ILE A 557 16.66 -16.99 -0.53
CA ILE A 557 15.53 -16.11 -0.85
C ILE A 557 14.42 -16.95 -1.49
N ASN A 558 13.36 -17.21 -0.73
CA ASN A 558 12.18 -17.97 -1.15
C ASN A 558 11.18 -17.01 -1.80
N ALA A 559 11.46 -16.53 -3.01
CA ALA A 559 10.70 -15.48 -3.68
C ALA A 559 9.22 -15.85 -3.92
N GLN A 560 8.89 -17.15 -4.02
CA GLN A 560 7.52 -17.66 -4.16
C GLN A 560 6.62 -17.29 -2.98
N ASN A 561 7.20 -17.14 -1.79
CA ASN A 561 6.47 -16.79 -0.57
C ASN A 561 6.07 -15.30 -0.51
N CYS A 562 6.62 -14.48 -1.39
CA CYS A 562 6.49 -13.01 -1.30
C CYS A 562 5.03 -12.55 -1.47
N VAL A 563 4.52 -11.81 -0.50
CA VAL A 563 3.19 -11.17 -0.53
C VAL A 563 3.25 -9.71 -0.99
N HIS A 564 4.33 -9.30 -1.63
CA HIS A 564 4.55 -7.95 -2.18
C HIS A 564 4.43 -6.81 -1.14
N CYS A 565 4.68 -7.08 0.14
CA CYS A 565 4.53 -6.08 1.20
C CYS A 565 5.54 -4.93 1.15
N LYS A 566 6.67 -5.08 0.47
CA LYS A 566 7.75 -4.09 0.35
C LYS A 566 8.59 -3.84 1.62
N CYS A 567 8.35 -4.54 2.72
CA CYS A 567 9.08 -4.34 3.98
C CYS A 567 10.61 -4.45 3.80
N CYS A 568 11.08 -5.43 3.02
CA CYS A 568 12.52 -5.64 2.80
C CYS A 568 13.23 -4.48 2.07
N SER A 569 12.53 -3.77 1.18
CA SER A 569 13.11 -2.61 0.50
C SER A 569 13.22 -1.37 1.40
N ILE A 570 12.63 -1.41 2.60
CA ILE A 570 12.60 -0.33 3.58
C ILE A 570 13.48 -0.67 4.77
N LYS A 571 13.21 -1.79 5.46
CA LYS A 571 13.81 -2.14 6.75
C LYS A 571 15.18 -2.79 6.66
N MET A 572 15.54 -3.36 5.49
CA MET A 572 16.80 -4.06 5.31
C MET A 572 18.00 -3.14 5.62
N PRO A 573 18.87 -3.47 6.57
CA PRO A 573 20.08 -2.70 6.79
C PRO A 573 20.89 -2.56 5.49
N HIS A 574 21.37 -1.35 5.20
CA HIS A 574 22.03 -1.00 3.94
C HIS A 574 21.18 -1.17 2.67
N GLN A 575 19.88 -1.45 2.78
CA GLN A 575 18.93 -1.59 1.67
C GLN A 575 19.46 -2.41 0.48
N TYR A 576 20.14 -3.52 0.75
CA TYR A 576 20.81 -4.31 -0.28
C TYR A 576 19.87 -5.15 -1.14
N ILE A 577 18.60 -5.28 -0.76
CA ILE A 577 17.58 -5.95 -1.59
C ILE A 577 17.01 -4.97 -2.61
N ASN A 578 17.10 -5.36 -3.87
CA ASN A 578 16.37 -4.71 -4.96
C ASN A 578 15.07 -5.49 -5.21
N TRP A 579 13.95 -4.87 -4.85
CA TRP A 579 12.63 -5.40 -5.17
C TRP A 579 12.27 -4.98 -6.60
N THR A 580 12.32 -5.90 -7.55
CA THR A 580 11.91 -5.67 -8.94
C THR A 580 10.46 -6.13 -9.14
N VAL A 581 9.80 -5.62 -10.17
CA VAL A 581 8.42 -6.01 -10.48
C VAL A 581 8.40 -7.46 -10.98
N PRO A 582 7.64 -8.40 -10.39
CA PRO A 582 7.47 -9.76 -10.93
C PRO A 582 6.61 -9.76 -12.20
N GLU A 583 6.47 -10.91 -12.87
CA GLU A 583 5.46 -11.07 -13.92
C GLU A 583 4.09 -10.71 -13.38
N GLY A 584 3.25 -10.11 -14.22
CA GLY A 584 1.88 -9.74 -13.87
C GLY A 584 1.01 -10.96 -13.59
N GLY A 585 -0.10 -10.76 -12.86
CA GLY A 585 -1.02 -11.81 -12.44
C GLY A 585 -0.57 -12.64 -11.24
N GLY A 586 0.72 -12.55 -10.84
CA GLY A 586 1.25 -13.22 -9.66
C GLY A 586 1.16 -12.37 -8.39
N GLY A 587 1.46 -12.99 -7.24
CA GLY A 587 1.43 -12.36 -5.92
C GLY A 587 0.24 -12.79 -5.06
N PRO A 588 -0.09 -12.03 -4.00
CA PRO A 588 -1.20 -12.36 -3.12
C PRO A 588 -2.55 -12.27 -3.84
N GLN A 589 -3.54 -13.03 -3.34
CA GLN A 589 -4.91 -13.06 -3.84
C GLN A 589 -5.86 -12.72 -2.69
N TYR A 590 -5.93 -11.44 -2.35
CA TYR A 590 -6.75 -10.96 -1.24
C TYR A 590 -8.19 -10.77 -1.69
N GLN A 591 -9.08 -11.63 -1.22
CA GLN A 591 -10.52 -11.55 -1.57
C GLN A 591 -11.32 -10.75 -0.55
N LEU A 592 -10.93 -10.81 0.72
CA LEU A 592 -11.70 -10.29 1.86
C LEU A 592 -11.00 -9.12 2.61
N MET A 593 -9.85 -8.66 2.12
CA MET A 593 -9.01 -7.68 2.81
C MET A 593 -9.42 -6.22 2.57
#